data_3cd6c5d4310140ecf4989d8eceed7034
#
_entry.id   3cd6c5d4310140ecf4989d8eceed7034
#
_cell.length_a   1.000
_cell.length_b   1.000
_cell.length_c   1.000
_cell.angle_alpha   90.00
_cell.angle_beta   90.00
_cell.angle_gamma   90.00
#
_symmetry.space_group_name_H-M   'P 1'
#
loop_
_entity.id
_entity.type
_entity.pdbx_description
1 polymer ?
#
loop_
_entity_poly.entity_id
_entity_poly.type
_entity_poly.pdbx_seq_one_letter_code
_entity_poly.pdbx_strand_id
1 'polypeptide(L)' 'MQIDMPKYEVRNVDGDRWEDISEKNFMETLVNIFDQVTPIMTDILDGKEVITPYGIYRLKN' A
#
# COMPACT_ATOMS: atom_id res chain seq x y z
N MET A 1 23.52 -5.90 -9.19
CA MET A 1 22.51 -6.60 -8.38
C MET A 1 21.46 -5.63 -7.92
N GLN A 2 20.22 -5.98 -8.10
CA GLN A 2 19.12 -5.16 -7.63
C GLN A 2 18.70 -5.57 -6.23
N ILE A 3 18.50 -4.56 -5.40
CA ILE A 3 17.96 -4.78 -4.07
C ILE A 3 16.50 -4.38 -4.10
N ASP A 4 15.62 -5.30 -3.77
CA ASP A 4 14.20 -5.00 -3.69
C ASP A 4 13.95 -4.15 -2.46
N MET A 5 13.69 -2.88 -2.68
CA MET A 5 13.35 -1.98 -1.59
C MET A 5 11.84 -1.79 -1.53
N PRO A 6 11.27 -1.83 -0.33
CA PRO A 6 9.84 -1.58 -0.20
C PRO A 6 9.49 -0.20 -0.76
N LYS A 7 8.46 -0.17 -1.59
CA LYS A 7 7.96 1.08 -2.16
C LYS A 7 6.77 1.62 -1.39
N TYR A 8 6.16 0.80 -0.57
CA TYR A 8 4.90 1.11 0.08
C TYR A 8 5.00 0.88 1.57
N GLU A 9 4.13 1.56 2.29
CA GLU A 9 3.97 1.37 3.72
C GLU A 9 2.52 1.14 4.04
N VAL A 10 2.28 0.40 5.11
CA VAL A 10 0.92 0.09 5.56
C VAL A 10 0.83 0.35 7.06
N ARG A 11 -0.33 0.83 7.50
CA ARG A 11 -0.61 1.07 8.90
C ARG A 11 -2.00 0.52 9.23
N ASN A 12 -2.15 -0.08 10.39
CA ASN A 12 -3.47 -0.47 10.87
C ASN A 12 -4.34 0.77 11.04
N VAL A 13 -5.63 0.63 10.78
CA VAL A 13 -6.55 1.76 10.90
C VAL A 13 -6.51 2.35 12.30
N ASP A 14 -6.42 1.50 13.32
CA ASP A 14 -6.35 1.94 14.70
C ASP A 14 -4.93 2.12 15.22
N GLY A 15 -3.93 1.89 14.37
CA GLY A 15 -2.54 1.98 14.76
C GLY A 15 -1.91 3.29 14.36
N ASP A 16 -0.73 3.55 14.91
CA ASP A 16 0.03 4.75 14.59
C ASP A 16 1.41 4.41 14.02
N ARG A 17 1.67 3.13 13.75
CA ARG A 17 2.97 2.68 13.29
C ARG A 17 2.89 2.24 11.85
N TRP A 18 3.75 2.81 11.01
CA TRP A 18 3.87 2.40 9.61
C TRP A 18 4.87 1.26 9.49
N GLU A 19 4.53 0.29 8.66
CA GLU A 19 5.41 -0.84 8.39
C GLU A 19 5.66 -0.92 6.90
N ASP A 20 6.87 -1.32 6.52
CA ASP A 20 7.21 -1.52 5.12
C ASP A 20 6.45 -2.72 4.57
N ILE A 21 5.99 -2.60 3.33
CA ILE A 21 5.35 -3.71 2.64
C ILE A 21 5.95 -3.80 1.26
N SER A 22 6.31 -5.01 0.84
CA SER A 22 6.87 -5.22 -0.48
C SER A 22 5.81 -5.01 -1.55
N GLU A 23 6.27 -4.68 -2.77
CA GLU A 23 5.35 -4.52 -3.89
C GLU A 23 4.53 -5.78 -4.13
N LYS A 24 5.18 -6.94 -4.01
CA LYS A 24 4.48 -8.21 -4.18
C LYS A 24 3.34 -8.36 -3.18
N ASN A 25 3.62 -8.14 -1.90
CA ASN A 25 2.59 -8.28 -0.87
C ASN A 25 1.50 -7.24 -1.02
N PHE A 26 1.87 -6.03 -1.42
CA PHE A 26 0.90 -4.98 -1.67
C PHE A 26 -0.05 -5.38 -2.80
N MET A 27 0.51 -5.88 -3.90
CA MET A 27 -0.31 -6.31 -5.04
C MET A 27 -1.20 -7.50 -4.67
N GLU A 28 -0.70 -8.43 -3.87
CA GLU A 28 -1.50 -9.56 -3.41
C GLU A 28 -2.69 -9.08 -2.58
N THR A 29 -2.48 -8.06 -1.76
CA THR A 29 -3.57 -7.48 -0.98
C THR A 29 -4.60 -6.83 -1.91
N LEU A 30 -4.14 -6.13 -2.94
CA LEU A 30 -5.04 -5.47 -3.87
C LEU A 30 -5.91 -6.45 -4.65
N VAL A 31 -5.41 -7.66 -4.90
CA VAL A 31 -6.21 -8.67 -5.58
C VAL A 31 -7.51 -8.96 -4.83
N ASN A 32 -7.49 -8.85 -3.51
CA ASN A 32 -8.68 -9.09 -2.68
C ASN A 32 -9.69 -7.94 -2.73
N ILE A 33 -9.28 -6.80 -3.28
CA ILE A 33 -10.15 -5.64 -3.44
C ILE A 33 -10.05 -5.10 -4.86
N PHE A 34 -10.01 -6.03 -5.82
CA PHE A 34 -9.65 -5.72 -7.19
C PHE A 34 -10.57 -4.70 -7.85
N ASP A 35 -11.81 -4.57 -7.40
CA ASP A 35 -12.72 -3.57 -7.95
C ASP A 35 -12.22 -2.15 -7.73
N GLN A 36 -11.29 -1.97 -6.79
CA GLN A 36 -10.78 -0.66 -6.43
C GLN A 36 -9.29 -0.51 -6.73
N VAL A 37 -8.70 -1.48 -7.43
CA VAL A 37 -7.25 -1.46 -7.68
C VAL A 37 -6.83 -0.18 -8.41
N THR A 38 -7.51 0.17 -9.50
CA THR A 38 -7.11 1.33 -10.30
C THR A 38 -7.19 2.64 -9.51
N PRO A 39 -8.31 2.97 -8.83
CA PRO A 39 -8.36 4.20 -8.07
C PRO A 39 -7.37 4.19 -6.89
N ILE A 40 -7.17 3.03 -6.24
CA ILE A 40 -6.22 2.93 -5.15
C ILE A 40 -4.80 3.20 -5.64
N MET A 41 -4.40 2.56 -6.74
CA MET A 41 -3.06 2.78 -7.30
C MET A 41 -2.87 4.23 -7.72
N THR A 42 -3.88 4.83 -8.34
CA THR A 42 -3.79 6.21 -8.77
C THR A 42 -3.54 7.13 -7.57
N ASP A 43 -4.29 6.94 -6.49
CA ASP A 43 -4.14 7.79 -5.32
C ASP A 43 -2.79 7.57 -4.65
N ILE A 44 -2.35 6.32 -4.53
CA ILE A 44 -1.08 6.02 -3.89
C ILE A 44 0.09 6.60 -4.69
N LEU A 45 0.07 6.44 -6.00
CA LEU A 45 1.14 6.98 -6.85
C LEU A 45 1.12 8.51 -6.86
N ASP A 46 -0.01 9.11 -6.52
CA ASP A 46 -0.14 10.56 -6.39
C ASP A 46 0.31 11.06 -5.01
N GLY A 47 0.75 10.16 -4.14
CA GLY A 47 1.26 10.52 -2.83
C GLY A 47 0.21 10.56 -1.74
N LYS A 48 -0.97 10.05 -1.99
CA LYS A 48 -2.06 10.08 -1.02
C LYS A 48 -2.07 8.81 -0.18
N GLU A 49 -2.65 8.91 1.01
CA GLU A 49 -2.94 7.76 1.84
C GLU A 49 -4.30 7.20 1.45
N VAL A 50 -4.36 5.87 1.36
CA VAL A 50 -5.59 5.19 0.96
C VAL A 50 -6.03 4.25 2.06
N ILE A 51 -7.28 4.40 2.51
CA ILE A 51 -7.86 3.57 3.56
C ILE A 51 -8.53 2.37 2.90
N THR A 52 -8.15 1.17 3.34
CA THR A 52 -8.72 -0.09 2.86
C THR A 52 -9.14 -0.93 4.06
N PRO A 53 -9.92 -2.01 3.83
CA PRO A 53 -10.25 -2.94 4.91
C PRO A 53 -9.02 -3.61 5.54
N TYR A 54 -7.89 -3.60 4.85
CA TYR A 54 -6.66 -4.24 5.32
C TYR A 54 -5.68 -3.26 5.96
N GLY A 55 -6.01 -1.97 5.95
CA GLY A 55 -5.15 -0.96 6.53
C GLY A 55 -5.07 0.27 5.65
N ILE A 56 -4.22 1.19 6.06
CA ILE A 56 -4.00 2.44 5.33
C ILE A 56 -2.66 2.31 4.61
N TYR A 57 -2.67 2.54 3.30
CA TYR A 57 -1.48 2.37 2.47
C TYR A 57 -1.00 3.71 1.92
N ARG A 58 0.30 3.83 1.74
CA ARG A 58 0.89 5.02 1.12
C ARG A 58 2.23 4.66 0.49
N LEU A 59 2.73 5.55 -0.36
CA LEU A 59 4.08 5.43 -0.88
C LEU A 59 5.09 5.68 0.24
N LYS A 60 6.15 4.90 0.22
CA LYS A 60 7.28 5.14 1.09
C LYS A 60 8.24 6.13 0.42
N ASN A 61 8.60 7.13 1.14
CA ASN A 61 9.59 8.10 0.67
C ASN A 61 10.99 7.72 1.09
#